data_c73f208689f2caedbf7e7604a5f4f2dc
#
_entry.id   c73f208689f2caedbf7e7604a5f4f2dc
#
_cell.length_a   1.000
_cell.length_b   1.000
_cell.length_c   1.000
_cell.angle_alpha   90.00
_cell.angle_beta   90.00
_cell.angle_gamma   90.00
#
_symmetry.space_group_name_H-M   'P 1'
#
loop_
_entity.id
_entity.type
_entity.pdbx_description
1 polymer ?
#
loop_
_entity_poly.entity_id
_entity_poly.type
_entity_poly.pdbx_seq_one_letter_code
_entity_poly.pdbx_strand_id
1 'polypeptide(L)'
;YPVRMVCNSCSAASEETYNISEIRKFRYQDLESVSVSRNSSTGYYETTLPKSGYKVEFKLLTAGDELKNTKKAEQRAKHKLNETASTDILRAILTSINGSVSPVDLSKAVESMPALDARHLRKAYKAANPDVLLQDYYVCTECGHDEEMEIPLSADFFWPE
;
A
#
# COMPACT_ATOMS: atom_id res chain seq x y z
N TYR A 1 -13.13 2.86 21.55
CA TYR A 1 -11.87 2.12 21.51
C TYR A 1 -10.79 2.88 22.28
N PRO A 2 -10.34 2.37 23.43
CA PRO A 2 -9.25 2.95 24.19
C PRO A 2 -7.91 2.62 23.50
N VAL A 3 -7.02 3.61 23.41
CA VAL A 3 -5.70 3.45 22.78
C VAL A 3 -4.68 4.38 23.44
N ARG A 4 -3.45 3.89 23.54
CA ARG A 4 -2.32 4.68 24.03
C ARG A 4 -1.72 5.48 22.87
N MET A 5 -1.84 6.81 22.95
CA MET A 5 -1.23 7.75 22.01
C MET A 5 0.10 8.26 22.55
N VAL A 6 1.04 8.56 21.65
CA VAL A 6 2.35 9.13 22.01
C VAL A 6 2.55 10.42 21.21
N CYS A 7 2.76 11.52 21.93
CA CYS A 7 2.97 12.81 21.30
C CYS A 7 4.29 12.85 20.50
N ASN A 8 4.21 13.26 19.24
CA ASN A 8 5.40 13.38 18.37
C ASN A 8 6.33 14.55 18.78
N SER A 9 5.83 15.53 19.56
CA SER A 9 6.59 16.69 20.00
C SER A 9 7.38 16.43 21.31
N CYS A 10 6.72 15.91 22.35
CA CYS A 10 7.33 15.75 23.66
C CYS A 10 7.47 14.29 24.13
N SER A 11 7.02 13.34 23.32
CA SER A 11 7.02 11.90 23.62
C SER A 11 6.20 11.50 24.86
N ALA A 12 5.37 12.40 25.39
CA ALA A 12 4.43 12.04 26.45
C ALA A 12 3.37 11.07 25.91
N ALA A 13 2.99 10.11 26.74
CA ALA A 13 1.98 9.13 26.40
C ALA A 13 0.69 9.42 27.18
N SER A 14 -0.45 9.39 26.49
CA SER A 14 -1.79 9.50 27.07
C SER A 14 -2.67 8.35 26.65
N GLU A 15 -3.68 8.02 27.43
CA GLU A 15 -4.75 7.11 27.05
C GLU A 15 -5.93 7.92 26.52
N GLU A 16 -6.28 7.66 25.27
CA GLU A 16 -7.40 8.32 24.59
C GLU A 16 -8.47 7.30 24.24
N THR A 17 -9.73 7.77 24.14
CA THR A 17 -10.84 6.91 23.72
C THR A 17 -11.50 7.48 22.48
N TYR A 18 -11.48 6.72 21.40
CA TYR A 18 -12.04 7.12 20.11
C TYR A 18 -13.29 6.34 19.75
N ASN A 19 -14.24 7.04 19.12
CA ASN A 19 -15.39 6.40 18.48
C ASN A 19 -15.01 6.03 17.03
N ILE A 20 -14.67 4.78 16.78
CA ILE A 20 -14.20 4.31 15.48
C ILE A 20 -15.17 4.64 14.35
N SER A 21 -16.48 4.69 14.63
CA SER A 21 -17.48 5.03 13.62
C SER A 21 -17.37 6.47 13.12
N GLU A 22 -16.85 7.38 13.94
CA GLU A 22 -16.73 8.80 13.65
C GLU A 22 -15.37 9.15 13.04
N ILE A 23 -14.28 8.50 13.49
CA ILE A 23 -12.91 8.77 13.04
C ILE A 23 -12.53 8.07 11.73
N ARG A 24 -13.41 7.20 11.21
CA ARG A 24 -13.15 6.42 10.02
C ARG A 24 -13.22 7.30 8.76
N LYS A 25 -12.07 7.47 8.10
CA LYS A 25 -11.95 8.17 6.82
C LYS A 25 -11.76 7.16 5.69
N PHE A 26 -12.59 7.24 4.66
CA PHE A 26 -12.47 6.41 3.49
C PHE A 26 -11.61 7.12 2.44
N ARG A 27 -10.50 6.49 2.05
CA ARG A 27 -9.74 6.92 0.88
C ARG A 27 -10.27 6.17 -0.34
N TYR A 28 -11.02 6.87 -1.17
CA TYR A 28 -11.52 6.36 -2.44
C TYR A 28 -10.41 6.31 -3.49
N GLN A 29 -10.66 5.57 -4.57
CA GLN A 29 -9.76 5.52 -5.71
C GLN A 29 -9.62 6.90 -6.36
N ASP A 30 -8.39 7.32 -6.63
CA ASP A 30 -8.05 8.56 -7.33
C ASP A 30 -7.23 8.23 -8.58
N LEU A 31 -7.92 7.68 -9.58
CA LEU A 31 -7.30 7.18 -10.81
C LEU A 31 -6.85 8.30 -11.75
N GLU A 32 -7.56 9.43 -11.75
CA GLU A 32 -7.28 10.57 -12.64
C GLU A 32 -5.95 11.24 -12.29
N SER A 33 -5.63 11.40 -11.01
CA SER A 33 -4.39 12.04 -10.55
C SER A 33 -3.11 11.34 -11.03
N VAL A 34 -3.21 10.07 -11.40
CA VAL A 34 -2.09 9.23 -11.83
C VAL A 34 -2.25 8.66 -13.24
N SER A 35 -3.21 9.18 -14.01
CA SER A 35 -3.49 8.73 -15.38
C SER A 35 -3.68 7.20 -15.49
N VAL A 36 -4.49 6.67 -14.58
CA VAL A 36 -4.87 5.25 -14.54
C VAL A 36 -6.30 5.12 -15.05
N SER A 37 -6.55 4.12 -15.87
CA SER A 37 -7.89 3.71 -16.30
C SER A 37 -8.17 2.27 -15.89
N ARG A 38 -9.44 1.92 -15.82
CA ARG A 38 -9.86 0.54 -15.58
C ARG A 38 -10.26 -0.10 -16.89
N ASN A 39 -9.64 -1.22 -17.23
CA ASN A 39 -10.00 -2.01 -18.40
C ASN A 39 -11.32 -2.73 -18.12
N SER A 40 -12.34 -2.43 -18.90
CA SER A 40 -13.69 -3.00 -18.73
C SER A 40 -13.76 -4.51 -19.05
N SER A 41 -12.85 -5.00 -19.88
CA SER A 41 -12.82 -6.41 -20.30
C SER A 41 -12.12 -7.31 -19.29
N THR A 42 -10.98 -6.86 -18.74
CA THR A 42 -10.18 -7.63 -17.77
C THR A 42 -10.51 -7.29 -16.33
N GLY A 43 -11.07 -6.11 -16.08
CA GLY A 43 -11.29 -5.55 -14.74
C GLY A 43 -10.01 -5.04 -14.07
N TYR A 44 -8.86 -5.14 -14.74
CA TYR A 44 -7.58 -4.65 -14.25
C TYR A 44 -7.40 -3.16 -14.52
N TYR A 45 -6.34 -2.59 -13.97
CA TYR A 45 -5.98 -1.19 -14.12
C TYR A 45 -4.89 -1.03 -15.16
N GLU A 46 -4.98 0.01 -15.99
CA GLU A 46 -4.03 0.31 -17.05
C GLU A 46 -3.37 1.67 -16.82
N THR A 47 -2.10 1.77 -17.12
CA THR A 47 -1.37 3.04 -17.16
C THR A 47 -0.21 2.95 -18.15
N THR A 48 0.31 4.12 -18.57
CA THR A 48 1.50 4.22 -19.40
C THR A 48 2.68 4.67 -18.54
N LEU A 49 3.77 3.93 -18.58
CA LEU A 49 4.98 4.24 -17.80
C LEU A 49 5.71 5.45 -18.40
N PRO A 50 6.08 6.46 -17.58
CA PRO A 50 6.54 7.75 -18.09
C PRO A 50 7.91 7.73 -18.74
N LYS A 51 8.82 6.82 -18.36
CA LYS A 51 10.18 6.75 -18.91
C LYS A 51 10.30 5.82 -20.10
N SER A 52 9.75 4.60 -20.00
CA SER A 52 9.81 3.60 -21.07
C SER A 52 8.71 3.76 -22.11
N GLY A 53 7.60 4.45 -21.78
CA GLY A 53 6.41 4.55 -22.63
C GLY A 53 5.63 3.23 -22.70
N TYR A 54 5.97 2.22 -21.89
CA TYR A 54 5.28 0.95 -21.92
C TYR A 54 3.86 1.06 -21.36
N LYS A 55 2.89 0.49 -22.08
CA LYS A 55 1.53 0.32 -21.59
C LYS A 55 1.49 -0.92 -20.70
N VAL A 56 1.09 -0.77 -19.46
CA VAL A 56 1.03 -1.85 -18.47
C VAL A 56 -0.37 -2.03 -17.92
N GLU A 57 -0.73 -3.28 -17.65
CA GLU A 57 -1.89 -3.61 -16.84
C GLU A 57 -1.44 -4.16 -15.49
N PHE A 58 -2.15 -3.80 -14.43
CA PHE A 58 -1.89 -4.29 -13.08
C PHE A 58 -3.20 -4.59 -12.34
N LYS A 59 -3.11 -5.49 -11.38
CA LYS A 59 -4.21 -5.87 -10.48
C LYS A 59 -3.97 -5.42 -9.05
N LEU A 60 -5.02 -5.30 -8.27
CA LEU A 60 -4.90 -5.20 -6.82
C LEU A 60 -4.59 -6.58 -6.24
N LEU A 61 -3.74 -6.62 -5.22
CA LEU A 61 -3.41 -7.87 -4.54
C LEU A 61 -4.59 -8.32 -3.68
N THR A 62 -4.84 -9.62 -3.71
CA THR A 62 -5.74 -10.28 -2.79
C THR A 62 -4.98 -10.75 -1.55
N ALA A 63 -5.68 -11.03 -0.44
CA ALA A 63 -5.07 -11.62 0.75
C ALA A 63 -4.29 -12.93 0.43
N GLY A 64 -4.78 -13.71 -0.54
CA GLY A 64 -4.07 -14.90 -1.02
C GLY A 64 -2.76 -14.58 -1.75
N ASP A 65 -2.70 -13.48 -2.51
CA ASP A 65 -1.47 -13.04 -3.17
C ASP A 65 -0.44 -12.54 -2.13
N GLU A 66 -0.90 -11.78 -1.13
CA GLU A 66 -0.06 -11.30 -0.02
C GLU A 66 0.54 -12.46 0.78
N LEU A 67 -0.27 -13.46 1.13
CA LEU A 67 0.22 -14.65 1.83
C LEU A 67 1.28 -15.41 1.03
N LYS A 68 1.10 -15.53 -0.29
CA LYS A 68 2.11 -16.15 -1.18
C LYS A 68 3.41 -15.33 -1.20
N ASN A 69 3.32 -14.00 -1.24
CA ASN A 69 4.48 -13.13 -1.23
C ASN A 69 5.24 -13.21 0.11
N THR A 70 4.53 -13.23 1.23
CA THR A 70 5.11 -13.41 2.56
C THR A 70 5.87 -14.73 2.67
N LYS A 71 5.25 -15.85 2.25
CA LYS A 71 5.91 -17.17 2.24
C LYS A 71 7.18 -17.18 1.39
N LYS A 72 7.16 -16.52 0.21
CA LYS A 72 8.36 -16.39 -0.64
C LYS A 72 9.46 -15.58 0.03
N ALA A 73 9.10 -14.47 0.70
CA ALA A 73 10.05 -13.64 1.43
C ALA A 73 10.69 -14.40 2.59
N GLU A 74 9.91 -15.15 3.36
CA GLU A 74 10.41 -16.01 4.45
C GLU A 74 11.37 -17.10 3.93
N GLN A 75 11.05 -17.75 2.81
CA GLN A 75 11.92 -18.74 2.20
C GLN A 75 13.25 -18.14 1.76
N ARG A 76 13.23 -16.95 1.14
CA ARG A 76 14.46 -16.22 0.77
C ARG A 76 15.30 -15.83 1.97
N ALA A 77 14.66 -15.32 3.03
CA ALA A 77 15.35 -14.97 4.27
C ALA A 77 16.05 -16.18 4.88
N LYS A 78 15.41 -17.37 4.90
CA LYS A 78 16.03 -18.62 5.36
C LYS A 78 17.26 -19.01 4.55
N HIS A 79 17.28 -18.71 3.25
CA HIS A 79 18.41 -18.99 2.36
C HIS A 79 19.41 -17.82 2.25
N LYS A 80 19.28 -16.76 3.07
CA LYS A 80 20.13 -15.55 3.06
C LYS A 80 20.26 -14.90 1.66
N LEU A 81 19.20 -14.95 0.87
CA LEU A 81 19.13 -14.29 -0.43
C LEU A 81 18.76 -12.81 -0.23
N ASN A 82 19.20 -11.97 -1.18
CA ASN A 82 18.96 -10.54 -1.14
C ASN A 82 17.47 -10.21 -1.02
N GLU A 83 17.16 -9.17 -0.25
CA GLU A 83 15.81 -8.61 -0.15
C GLU A 83 15.39 -8.03 -1.51
N THR A 84 14.28 -8.55 -2.04
CA THR A 84 13.67 -8.11 -3.29
C THR A 84 12.22 -7.66 -3.09
N ALA A 85 11.85 -7.33 -1.85
CA ALA A 85 10.46 -7.06 -1.46
C ALA A 85 9.75 -6.05 -2.38
N SER A 86 10.43 -4.95 -2.73
CA SER A 86 9.84 -3.93 -3.61
C SER A 86 9.68 -4.40 -5.07
N THR A 87 10.57 -5.26 -5.55
CA THR A 87 10.50 -5.86 -6.89
C THR A 87 9.47 -7.00 -6.93
N ASP A 88 9.34 -7.76 -5.86
CA ASP A 88 8.37 -8.84 -5.75
C ASP A 88 6.92 -8.32 -5.75
N ILE A 89 6.66 -7.18 -5.12
CA ILE A 89 5.36 -6.52 -5.22
C ILE A 89 5.06 -6.14 -6.66
N LEU A 90 6.00 -5.53 -7.39
CA LEU A 90 5.80 -5.15 -8.79
C LEU A 90 5.54 -6.38 -9.68
N ARG A 91 6.24 -7.50 -9.44
CA ARG A 91 5.95 -8.77 -10.13
C ARG A 91 4.57 -9.34 -9.80
N ALA A 92 4.11 -9.17 -8.58
CA ALA A 92 2.83 -9.71 -8.14
C ALA A 92 1.63 -8.92 -8.69
N ILE A 93 1.77 -7.60 -8.85
CA ILE A 93 0.70 -6.74 -9.35
C ILE A 93 0.63 -6.70 -10.88
N LEU A 94 1.76 -6.79 -11.58
CA LEU A 94 1.82 -6.64 -13.04
C LEU A 94 1.21 -7.85 -13.74
N THR A 95 0.21 -7.62 -14.60
CA THR A 95 -0.52 -8.67 -15.33
C THR A 95 -0.24 -8.67 -16.82
N SER A 96 0.10 -7.50 -17.40
CA SER A 96 0.44 -7.37 -18.81
C SER A 96 1.42 -6.22 -19.05
N ILE A 97 2.26 -6.34 -20.06
CA ILE A 97 3.14 -5.28 -20.57
C ILE A 97 3.11 -5.26 -22.10
N ASN A 98 2.72 -4.12 -22.68
CA ASN A 98 2.53 -3.96 -24.13
C ASN A 98 1.71 -5.11 -24.76
N GLY A 99 0.72 -5.63 -24.03
CA GLY A 99 -0.11 -6.75 -24.44
C GLY A 99 0.47 -8.14 -24.20
N SER A 100 1.75 -8.27 -23.79
CA SER A 100 2.32 -9.56 -23.40
C SER A 100 1.92 -9.91 -21.97
N VAL A 101 1.42 -11.12 -21.78
CA VAL A 101 1.07 -11.73 -20.46
C VAL A 101 2.08 -12.81 -20.06
N SER A 102 3.15 -12.97 -20.83
CA SER A 102 4.19 -13.98 -20.56
C SER A 102 4.89 -13.72 -19.23
N PRO A 103 4.93 -14.67 -18.29
CA PRO A 103 5.64 -14.51 -17.02
C PRO A 103 7.12 -14.16 -17.18
N VAL A 104 7.76 -14.65 -18.25
CA VAL A 104 9.16 -14.37 -18.56
C VAL A 104 9.34 -12.89 -18.95
N ASP A 105 8.45 -12.37 -19.82
CA ASP A 105 8.51 -10.97 -20.26
C ASP A 105 8.20 -10.02 -19.11
N LEU A 106 7.21 -10.35 -18.29
CA LEU A 106 6.87 -9.58 -17.08
C LEU A 106 8.05 -9.54 -16.09
N SER A 107 8.71 -10.66 -15.85
CA SER A 107 9.87 -10.72 -14.95
C SER A 107 11.03 -9.88 -15.48
N LYS A 108 11.39 -10.02 -16.76
CA LYS A 108 12.43 -9.22 -17.40
C LYS A 108 12.12 -7.72 -17.36
N ALA A 109 10.86 -7.35 -17.64
CA ALA A 109 10.42 -5.96 -17.59
C ALA A 109 10.56 -5.35 -16.20
N VAL A 110 10.20 -6.09 -15.15
CA VAL A 110 10.36 -5.62 -13.76
C VAL A 110 11.83 -5.51 -13.38
N GLU A 111 12.69 -6.46 -13.80
CA GLU A 111 14.13 -6.45 -13.50
C GLU A 111 14.86 -5.27 -14.17
N SER A 112 14.47 -4.92 -15.39
CA SER A 112 15.05 -3.81 -16.15
C SER A 112 14.29 -2.49 -16.01
N MET A 113 13.27 -2.43 -15.14
CA MET A 113 12.38 -1.27 -15.02
C MET A 113 13.13 -0.05 -14.50
N PRO A 114 13.08 1.09 -15.22
CA PRO A 114 13.62 2.35 -14.71
C PRO A 114 13.00 2.76 -13.38
N ALA A 115 13.78 3.36 -12.48
CA ALA A 115 13.30 3.78 -11.16
C ALA A 115 12.08 4.71 -11.22
N LEU A 116 12.01 5.58 -12.25
CA LEU A 116 10.89 6.48 -12.47
C LEU A 116 9.60 5.71 -12.78
N ASP A 117 9.68 4.68 -13.62
CA ASP A 117 8.55 3.82 -13.99
C ASP A 117 8.07 2.99 -12.81
N ALA A 118 9.01 2.41 -12.04
CA ALA A 118 8.70 1.67 -10.82
C ALA A 118 8.00 2.56 -9.77
N ARG A 119 8.45 3.82 -9.64
CA ARG A 119 7.81 4.80 -8.76
C ARG A 119 6.41 5.17 -9.24
N HIS A 120 6.24 5.36 -10.55
CA HIS A 120 4.93 5.65 -11.14
C HIS A 120 3.95 4.49 -10.92
N LEU A 121 4.38 3.26 -11.19
CA LEU A 121 3.54 2.07 -11.01
C LEU A 121 3.10 1.87 -9.54
N ARG A 122 3.99 2.15 -8.56
CA ARG A 122 3.61 2.13 -7.14
C ARG A 122 2.59 3.22 -6.79
N LYS A 123 2.73 4.43 -7.35
CA LYS A 123 1.75 5.50 -7.17
C LYS A 123 0.39 5.12 -7.78
N ALA A 124 0.41 4.57 -9.00
CA ALA A 124 -0.76 4.07 -9.69
C ALA A 124 -1.49 2.98 -8.87
N TYR A 125 -0.74 2.02 -8.32
CA TYR A 125 -1.27 0.99 -7.45
C TYR A 125 -1.91 1.57 -6.18
N LYS A 126 -1.21 2.50 -5.50
CA LYS A 126 -1.73 3.15 -4.30
C LYS A 126 -3.01 3.93 -4.56
N ALA A 127 -3.09 4.63 -5.70
CA ALA A 127 -4.28 5.40 -6.09
C ALA A 127 -5.46 4.49 -6.48
N ALA A 128 -5.19 3.32 -7.05
CA ALA A 128 -6.20 2.33 -7.40
C ALA A 128 -6.71 1.54 -6.18
N ASN A 129 -5.93 1.45 -5.10
CA ASN A 129 -6.29 0.69 -3.91
C ASN A 129 -7.13 1.54 -2.95
N PRO A 130 -8.42 1.22 -2.76
CA PRO A 130 -9.24 1.87 -1.73
C PRO A 130 -8.71 1.51 -0.34
N ASP A 131 -8.83 2.42 0.60
CA ASP A 131 -8.31 2.24 1.95
C ASP A 131 -9.23 2.85 3.01
N VAL A 132 -9.11 2.39 4.23
CA VAL A 132 -9.79 2.97 5.38
C VAL A 132 -8.72 3.45 6.36
N LEU A 133 -8.70 4.74 6.60
CA LEU A 133 -7.79 5.36 7.54
C LEU A 133 -8.55 5.67 8.84
N LEU A 134 -7.97 5.32 9.97
CA LEU A 134 -8.46 5.74 11.28
C LEU A 134 -7.59 6.92 11.71
N GLN A 135 -8.12 8.13 11.53
CA GLN A 135 -7.39 9.37 11.82
C GLN A 135 -8.29 10.31 12.59
N ASP A 136 -7.70 10.94 13.61
CA ASP A 136 -8.35 12.01 14.35
C ASP A 136 -7.32 13.02 14.84
N TYR A 137 -7.81 14.18 15.29
CA TYR A 137 -6.99 15.18 15.94
C TYR A 137 -6.64 14.73 17.36
N TYR A 138 -5.36 14.71 17.63
CA TYR A 138 -4.80 14.48 18.95
C TYR A 138 -4.24 15.78 19.52
N VAL A 139 -4.60 16.11 20.74
CA VAL A 139 -4.08 17.26 21.47
C VAL A 139 -3.33 16.77 22.71
N CYS A 140 -2.03 16.99 22.75
CA CYS A 140 -1.22 16.58 23.88
C CYS A 140 -1.52 17.42 25.12
N THR A 141 -1.90 16.77 26.22
CA THR A 141 -2.20 17.41 27.50
C THR A 141 -0.96 18.00 28.19
N GLU A 142 0.24 17.50 27.86
CA GLU A 142 1.49 17.93 28.49
C GLU A 142 2.12 19.16 27.82
N CYS A 143 2.12 19.23 26.48
CA CYS A 143 2.79 20.31 25.75
C CYS A 143 1.86 21.16 24.87
N GLY A 144 0.57 20.80 24.77
CA GLY A 144 -0.41 21.50 23.93
C GLY A 144 -0.19 21.34 22.42
N HIS A 145 0.73 20.46 22.00
CA HIS A 145 0.91 20.14 20.58
C HIS A 145 -0.34 19.44 20.04
N ASP A 146 -0.84 19.92 18.91
CA ASP A 146 -2.00 19.37 18.21
C ASP A 146 -1.60 18.94 16.80
N GLU A 147 -2.03 17.76 16.40
CA GLU A 147 -1.83 17.23 15.06
C GLU A 147 -2.85 16.14 14.71
N GLU A 148 -3.06 15.95 13.41
CA GLU A 148 -3.82 14.81 12.92
C GLU A 148 -2.96 13.55 12.95
N MET A 149 -3.34 12.55 13.75
CA MET A 149 -2.61 11.31 13.93
C MET A 149 -3.43 10.11 13.48
N GLU A 150 -2.74 9.10 12.97
CA GLU A 150 -3.33 7.80 12.73
C GLU A 150 -3.49 7.06 14.06
N ILE A 151 -4.71 6.53 14.28
CA ILE A 151 -5.05 5.78 15.50
C ILE A 151 -4.55 4.33 15.33
N PRO A 152 -3.58 3.89 16.13
CA PRO A 152 -3.03 2.55 16.00
C PRO A 152 -4.05 1.50 16.44
N LEU A 153 -4.19 0.43 15.64
CA LEU A 153 -4.96 -0.75 16.02
C LEU A 153 -4.03 -1.73 16.76
N SER A 154 -4.30 -1.93 18.05
CA SER A 154 -3.60 -2.94 18.86
C SER A 154 -4.23 -4.32 18.71
N ALA A 155 -3.56 -5.34 19.26
CA ALA A 155 -4.11 -6.68 19.33
C ALA A 155 -5.45 -6.72 20.08
N ASP A 156 -5.61 -5.91 21.13
CA ASP A 156 -6.81 -5.84 21.96
C ASP A 156 -8.05 -5.33 21.19
N PHE A 157 -7.81 -4.61 20.08
CA PHE A 157 -8.90 -4.24 19.18
C PHE A 157 -9.54 -5.46 18.52
N PHE A 158 -8.73 -6.45 18.15
CA PHE A 158 -9.19 -7.66 17.46
C PHE A 158 -9.60 -8.76 18.44
N TRP A 159 -9.04 -8.78 19.63
CA TRP A 159 -9.31 -9.76 20.69
C TRP A 159 -9.54 -9.02 22.02
N PRO A 160 -10.68 -8.35 22.19
CA PRO A 160 -11.02 -7.74 23.47
C PRO A 160 -11.19 -8.82 24.54
N GLU A 161 -10.61 -8.59 25.73
CA GLU A 161 -10.77 -9.47 26.90
C GLU A 161 -12.21 -9.45 27.45
#